data_37c7d0d4af28a928b699d6212a984735
#
_entry.id   37c7d0d4af28a928b699d6212a984735
#
_cell.length_a   1.000
_cell.length_b   1.000
_cell.length_c   1.000
_cell.angle_alpha   90.00
_cell.angle_beta   90.00
_cell.angle_gamma   90.00
#
_symmetry.space_group_name_H-M   'P 1'
#
loop_
_entity.id
_entity.type
_entity.pdbx_description
1 polymer ?
#
loop_
_entity_poly.entity_id
_entity_poly.type
_entity_poly.pdbx_seq_one_letter_code
_entity_poly.pdbx_strand_id
1 'polypeptide(L)'
;MFGFGKLSFRGVDKKKISDEEHVQDYQSAEAIGRVRLGKLCLYYKDLGRKHYVPYEYIDRSFTRISECQPDDSPAYYYYRLILVHGEKEFANLIFSKEEDVDRIHARLQEIHPDIQHGYVPPADGQERPKFS
;
A
#
# COMPACT_ATOMS: atom_id res chain seq x y z
N MET A 1 5.01 25.79 13.70
CA MET A 1 5.29 25.19 13.51
C MET A 1 5.66 24.67 12.89
N PHE A 2 6.04 24.51 12.91
CA PHE A 2 6.58 23.93 12.36
C PHE A 2 6.18 22.89 11.99
N GLY A 3 6.10 22.54 11.96
CA GLY A 3 6.15 21.22 11.55
C GLY A 3 5.09 20.81 10.62
N PHE A 4 3.89 21.21 10.82
CA PHE A 4 2.83 20.78 9.94
C PHE A 4 2.93 21.35 8.57
N GLY A 5 3.40 22.54 8.47
CA GLY A 5 3.59 23.12 7.16
C GLY A 5 4.56 22.36 6.32
N LYS A 6 5.35 21.48 6.96
CA LYS A 6 6.33 20.71 6.22
C LYS A 6 5.82 19.37 5.79
N LEU A 7 4.65 18.94 6.23
CA LEU A 7 4.11 17.69 5.78
C LEU A 7 3.60 17.89 4.38
N SER A 8 4.33 17.39 3.43
CA SER A 8 3.88 17.43 2.06
C SER A 8 3.67 16.02 1.59
N PHE A 9 2.63 15.83 0.83
CA PHE A 9 2.25 14.52 0.34
C PHE A 9 2.34 14.53 -1.16
N ARG A 10 2.85 13.45 -1.71
CA ARG A 10 2.84 13.24 -3.13
C ARG A 10 1.78 12.23 -3.45
N GLY A 11 1.19 12.35 -4.60
CA GLY A 11 0.21 11.37 -4.98
C GLY A 11 -0.59 11.79 -6.18
N VAL A 12 -1.58 10.99 -6.47
CA VAL A 12 -2.48 11.24 -7.56
C VAL A 12 -3.73 11.84 -6.96
N ASP A 13 -3.99 13.07 -7.31
CA ASP A 13 -5.10 13.76 -6.70
C ASP A 13 -5.90 14.48 -7.77
N LYS A 14 -7.02 13.90 -8.11
CA LYS A 14 -7.93 14.55 -9.05
C LYS A 14 -8.98 15.33 -8.33
N LYS A 15 -9.10 15.17 -7.03
CA LYS A 15 -9.94 15.99 -6.20
C LYS A 15 -9.03 16.97 -5.50
N LYS A 16 -9.47 18.16 -5.33
CA LYS A 16 -8.61 19.15 -4.70
C LYS A 16 -8.73 19.04 -3.20
N ILE A 17 -7.96 18.14 -2.65
CA ILE A 17 -7.86 17.98 -1.21
C ILE A 17 -6.73 18.88 -0.75
N SER A 18 -7.01 19.73 0.22
CA SER A 18 -6.00 20.65 0.70
C SER A 18 -4.95 19.92 1.55
N ASP A 19 -3.80 20.54 1.70
CA ASP A 19 -2.76 19.97 2.55
C ASP A 19 -3.25 19.79 3.97
N GLU A 20 -4.04 20.74 4.46
CA GLU A 20 -4.59 20.63 5.81
C GLU A 20 -5.49 19.42 5.96
N GLU A 21 -6.31 19.16 4.96
CA GLU A 21 -7.18 17.99 4.99
C GLU A 21 -6.35 16.70 4.98
N HIS A 22 -5.28 16.68 4.20
CA HIS A 22 -4.41 15.51 4.19
C HIS A 22 -3.73 15.32 5.54
N VAL A 23 -3.28 16.39 6.15
CA VAL A 23 -2.64 16.28 7.46
C VAL A 23 -3.61 15.71 8.49
N GLN A 24 -4.81 16.21 8.51
CA GLN A 24 -5.81 15.74 9.46
C GLN A 24 -6.17 14.29 9.20
N ASP A 25 -6.35 13.94 7.94
CA ASP A 25 -6.70 12.58 7.58
C ASP A 25 -5.56 11.62 7.94
N TYR A 26 -4.33 12.04 7.69
CA TYR A 26 -3.17 11.24 8.01
C TYR A 26 -3.04 11.02 9.52
N GLN A 27 -3.26 12.07 10.30
CA GLN A 27 -3.10 11.98 11.75
C GLN A 27 -4.18 11.13 12.40
N SER A 28 -5.36 11.11 11.85
CA SER A 28 -6.46 10.33 12.41
C SER A 28 -6.56 8.95 11.76
N ALA A 29 -5.69 8.63 10.83
CA ALA A 29 -5.76 7.38 10.09
C ALA A 29 -5.33 6.20 10.94
N GLU A 30 -5.87 5.05 10.59
CA GLU A 30 -5.48 3.81 11.23
C GLU A 30 -4.13 3.36 10.68
N ALA A 31 -3.16 3.16 11.56
CA ALA A 31 -1.84 2.73 11.11
C ALA A 31 -1.74 1.21 11.15
N ILE A 32 -1.33 0.64 10.05
CA ILE A 32 -1.08 -0.80 9.96
C ILE A 32 0.29 -0.94 9.31
N GLY A 33 1.30 -1.23 10.14
CA GLY A 33 2.65 -1.25 9.64
C GLY A 33 3.05 0.10 9.08
N ARG A 34 3.52 0.13 7.87
CA ARG A 34 3.98 1.36 7.25
C ARG A 34 2.91 2.08 6.44
N VAL A 35 1.68 1.61 6.53
CA VAL A 35 0.56 2.18 5.80
C VAL A 35 -0.40 2.81 6.80
N ARG A 36 -1.02 3.91 6.41
CA ARG A 36 -2.09 4.51 7.18
C ARG A 36 -3.32 4.59 6.30
N LEU A 37 -4.44 4.22 6.87
CA LEU A 37 -5.71 4.22 6.15
C LEU A 37 -6.59 5.33 6.69
N GLY A 38 -6.64 6.43 5.97
CA GLY A 38 -7.48 7.55 6.34
C GLY A 38 -8.86 7.43 5.76
N LYS A 39 -9.68 8.43 6.03
CA LYS A 39 -11.01 8.46 5.45
C LYS A 39 -10.99 8.84 3.99
N LEU A 40 -10.01 9.65 3.63
CA LEU A 40 -9.92 10.16 2.26
C LEU A 40 -9.00 9.34 1.39
N CYS A 41 -7.87 8.93 1.95
CA CYS A 41 -6.80 8.31 1.18
C CYS A 41 -6.06 7.29 2.00
N LEU A 42 -5.37 6.43 1.28
CA LEU A 42 -4.34 5.57 1.86
C LEU A 42 -3.02 6.34 1.82
N TYR A 43 -2.25 6.26 2.88
CA TYR A 43 -0.96 6.95 2.96
C TYR A 43 0.15 5.95 3.23
N TYR A 44 1.31 6.20 2.62
CA TYR A 44 2.49 5.41 2.91
C TYR A 44 3.72 6.27 2.74
N LYS A 45 4.83 5.83 3.32
CA LYS A 45 6.08 6.54 3.20
C LYS A 45 7.04 5.74 2.33
N ASP A 46 7.65 6.39 1.39
CA ASP A 46 8.58 5.73 0.51
C ASP A 46 9.72 6.70 0.23
N LEU A 47 10.95 6.23 0.43
CA LEU A 47 12.14 7.05 0.24
C LEU A 47 12.07 8.35 1.02
N GLY A 48 11.55 8.28 2.24
CA GLY A 48 11.46 9.43 3.10
C GLY A 48 10.34 10.39 2.79
N ARG A 49 9.55 10.11 1.76
CA ARG A 49 8.45 10.99 1.37
C ARG A 49 7.12 10.33 1.67
N LYS A 50 6.16 11.16 2.05
CA LYS A 50 4.81 10.69 2.30
C LYS A 50 4.02 10.75 1.01
N HIS A 51 3.34 9.65 0.72
CA HIS A 51 2.51 9.54 -0.46
C HIS A 51 1.07 9.33 -0.04
N TYR A 52 0.15 9.84 -0.84
CA TYR A 52 -1.25 9.56 -0.63
C TYR A 52 -1.84 8.99 -1.92
N VAL A 53 -2.84 8.14 -1.75
CA VAL A 53 -3.50 7.52 -2.88
C VAL A 53 -4.98 7.52 -2.57
N PRO A 54 -5.80 8.22 -3.35
CA PRO A 54 -7.25 8.11 -3.19
C PRO A 54 -7.67 6.67 -3.42
N TYR A 55 -8.63 6.20 -2.65
CA TYR A 55 -9.02 4.80 -2.73
C TYR A 55 -9.50 4.42 -4.13
N GLU A 56 -10.18 5.32 -4.82
CA GLU A 56 -10.68 5.01 -6.14
C GLU A 56 -9.58 4.90 -7.19
N TYR A 57 -8.36 5.30 -6.86
CA TYR A 57 -7.24 5.11 -7.76
C TYR A 57 -6.69 3.69 -7.71
N ILE A 58 -7.01 2.96 -6.66
CA ILE A 58 -6.50 1.62 -6.46
C ILE A 58 -7.44 0.63 -7.12
N ASP A 59 -7.00 0.04 -8.23
CA ASP A 59 -7.82 -0.93 -8.94
C ASP A 59 -7.68 -2.31 -8.37
N ARG A 60 -6.50 -2.64 -7.87
CA ARG A 60 -6.22 -3.99 -7.39
C ARG A 60 -5.16 -3.92 -6.31
N SER A 61 -5.27 -4.80 -5.34
CA SER A 61 -4.22 -4.96 -4.33
C SER A 61 -3.97 -6.45 -4.15
N PHE A 62 -2.71 -6.82 -3.99
CA PHE A 62 -2.39 -8.21 -3.72
C PHE A 62 -1.10 -8.30 -2.93
N THR A 63 -0.80 -9.49 -2.45
CA THR A 63 0.40 -9.78 -1.69
C THR A 63 1.36 -10.58 -2.55
N ARG A 64 2.61 -10.14 -2.59
CA ARG A 64 3.68 -10.90 -3.24
C ARG A 64 4.62 -11.35 -2.15
N ILE A 65 4.86 -12.64 -2.06
CA ILE A 65 5.72 -13.20 -1.03
C ILE A 65 7.08 -13.49 -1.66
N SER A 66 8.12 -12.95 -1.04
CA SER A 66 9.48 -13.13 -1.49
C SER A 66 10.25 -13.91 -0.45
N GLU A 67 11.02 -14.87 -0.90
CA GLU A 67 11.84 -15.67 -0.03
C GLU A 67 13.29 -15.20 -0.10
N CYS A 68 13.92 -15.10 1.05
CA CYS A 68 15.34 -14.78 1.10
C CYS A 68 16.02 -15.88 1.89
N GLN A 69 17.06 -16.45 1.30
CA GLN A 69 17.80 -17.53 1.95
C GLN A 69 19.27 -17.18 1.99
N PRO A 70 19.72 -16.59 3.09
CA PRO A 70 21.16 -16.32 3.24
C PRO A 70 21.93 -17.61 3.35
N ASP A 71 23.22 -17.54 3.03
CA ASP A 71 24.04 -18.73 2.94
C ASP A 71 24.03 -19.62 4.16
N ASP A 72 24.21 -19.08 5.33
CA ASP A 72 24.33 -19.88 6.52
C ASP A 72 23.18 -19.69 7.49
N SER A 73 22.03 -19.29 6.96
CA SER A 73 20.91 -18.98 7.82
C SER A 73 19.64 -19.60 7.28
N PRO A 74 18.63 -19.80 8.12
CA PRO A 74 17.34 -20.27 7.63
C PRO A 74 16.71 -19.26 6.68
N ALA A 75 15.89 -19.76 5.79
CA ALA A 75 15.15 -18.90 4.88
C ALA A 75 14.18 -18.04 5.65
N TYR A 76 13.95 -16.84 5.16
CA TYR A 76 12.91 -15.99 5.73
C TYR A 76 12.15 -15.32 4.59
N TYR A 77 11.00 -14.75 4.94
CA TYR A 77 10.08 -14.26 3.92
C TYR A 77 9.75 -12.81 4.15
N TYR A 78 9.56 -12.09 3.05
CA TYR A 78 8.98 -10.76 3.09
C TYR A 78 7.62 -10.82 2.47
N TYR A 79 6.77 -9.96 2.91
CA TYR A 79 5.42 -9.83 2.39
C TYR A 79 5.31 -8.45 1.78
N ARG A 80 5.00 -8.40 0.51
CA ARG A 80 4.93 -7.14 -0.19
C ARG A 80 3.50 -6.80 -0.52
N LEU A 81 3.09 -5.61 -0.13
CA LEU A 81 1.79 -5.09 -0.52
C LEU A 81 1.95 -4.42 -1.87
N ILE A 82 1.25 -4.91 -2.86
CA ILE A 82 1.32 -4.38 -4.21
C ILE A 82 0.01 -3.70 -4.52
N LEU A 83 0.09 -2.44 -4.93
CA LEU A 83 -1.09 -1.68 -5.33
C LEU A 83 -0.97 -1.36 -6.81
N VAL A 84 -2.08 -1.52 -7.51
CA VAL A 84 -2.09 -1.45 -8.98
C VAL A 84 -3.14 -0.45 -9.45
N HIS A 85 -2.78 0.33 -10.44
CA HIS A 85 -3.71 1.17 -11.17
C HIS A 85 -3.54 0.87 -12.65
N GLY A 86 -4.64 0.47 -13.29
CA GLY A 86 -4.56 0.01 -14.67
C GLY A 86 -3.68 -1.22 -14.73
N GLU A 87 -2.63 -1.14 -15.50
CA GLU A 87 -1.69 -2.26 -15.60
C GLU A 87 -0.39 -2.00 -14.86
N LYS A 88 -0.35 -0.93 -14.08
CA LYS A 88 0.89 -0.52 -13.47
C LYS A 88 0.86 -0.72 -11.97
N GLU A 89 1.89 -1.39 -11.47
CA GLU A 89 2.11 -1.50 -10.03
C GLU A 89 2.73 -0.17 -9.58
N PHE A 90 2.00 0.59 -8.81
CA PHE A 90 2.50 1.91 -8.41
C PHE A 90 3.03 1.94 -6.98
N ALA A 91 2.78 0.89 -6.21
CA ALA A 91 3.31 0.81 -4.86
C ALA A 91 3.71 -0.63 -4.58
N ASN A 92 4.83 -0.77 -3.90
CA ASN A 92 5.40 -2.07 -3.57
C ASN A 92 6.05 -1.89 -2.21
N LEU A 93 5.32 -2.26 -1.16
CA LEU A 93 5.72 -1.97 0.20
C LEU A 93 6.02 -3.26 0.93
N ILE A 94 7.17 -3.30 1.57
CA ILE A 94 7.64 -4.52 2.24
C ILE A 94 7.18 -4.52 3.68
N PHE A 95 6.63 -5.65 4.10
CA PHE A 95 6.19 -5.88 5.47
C PHE A 95 6.86 -7.15 6.00
N SER A 96 7.14 -7.16 7.27
CA SER A 96 7.70 -8.36 7.90
C SER A 96 6.61 -9.29 8.41
N LYS A 97 5.38 -8.81 8.53
CA LYS A 97 4.28 -9.62 9.04
C LYS A 97 3.18 -9.73 8.01
N GLU A 98 2.86 -10.96 7.66
CA GLU A 98 1.80 -11.21 6.69
C GLU A 98 0.46 -10.70 7.20
N GLU A 99 0.23 -10.82 8.49
CA GLU A 99 -1.06 -10.41 9.05
C GLU A 99 -1.31 -8.92 8.87
N ASP A 100 -0.25 -8.11 8.85
CA ASP A 100 -0.45 -6.67 8.59
C ASP A 100 -0.95 -6.43 7.17
N VAL A 101 -0.37 -7.15 6.21
CA VAL A 101 -0.80 -7.02 4.83
C VAL A 101 -2.24 -7.52 4.66
N ASP A 102 -2.56 -8.62 5.33
CA ASP A 102 -3.92 -9.16 5.27
C ASP A 102 -4.93 -8.18 5.84
N ARG A 103 -4.57 -7.51 6.93
CA ARG A 103 -5.45 -6.50 7.52
C ARG A 103 -5.66 -5.33 6.58
N ILE A 104 -4.61 -4.92 5.88
CA ILE A 104 -4.74 -3.83 4.92
C ILE A 104 -5.69 -4.23 3.80
N HIS A 105 -5.54 -5.43 3.26
CA HIS A 105 -6.46 -5.90 2.22
C HIS A 105 -7.91 -5.92 2.72
N ALA A 106 -8.11 -6.39 3.94
CA ALA A 106 -9.46 -6.46 4.49
C ALA A 106 -10.06 -5.07 4.65
N ARG A 107 -9.24 -4.11 5.15
CA ARG A 107 -9.73 -2.75 5.31
C ARG A 107 -10.01 -2.09 3.97
N LEU A 108 -9.17 -2.34 2.98
CA LEU A 108 -9.42 -1.79 1.65
C LEU A 108 -10.72 -2.32 1.07
N GLN A 109 -11.02 -3.60 1.31
CA GLN A 109 -12.27 -4.18 0.85
C GLN A 109 -13.46 -3.50 1.50
N GLU A 110 -13.35 -3.14 2.78
CA GLU A 110 -14.41 -2.44 3.48
C GLU A 110 -14.59 -1.01 2.98
N ILE A 111 -13.47 -0.33 2.76
CA ILE A 111 -13.50 1.06 2.38
C ILE A 111 -13.95 1.24 0.93
N HIS A 112 -13.44 0.40 0.06
CA HIS A 112 -13.71 0.52 -1.37
C HIS A 112 -13.91 -0.86 -1.96
N PRO A 113 -15.13 -1.40 -1.87
CA PRO A 113 -15.39 -2.79 -2.28
C PRO A 113 -15.07 -3.09 -3.74
N ASP A 114 -14.95 -2.06 -4.57
CA ASP A 114 -14.63 -2.26 -5.98
C ASP A 114 -13.18 -2.65 -6.22
N ILE A 115 -12.33 -2.51 -5.22
CA ILE A 115 -10.94 -2.91 -5.36
C ILE A 115 -10.87 -4.41 -5.52
N GLN A 116 -10.17 -4.87 -6.55
CA GLN A 116 -9.97 -6.28 -6.76
C GLN A 116 -8.78 -6.75 -5.94
N HIS A 117 -8.89 -7.96 -5.44
CA HIS A 117 -7.84 -8.55 -4.64
C HIS A 117 -7.34 -9.80 -5.31
N GLY A 118 -6.11 -10.15 -4.98
CA GLY A 118 -5.53 -11.34 -5.53
C GLY A 118 -4.63 -11.03 -6.70
N TYR A 119 -3.74 -11.95 -6.95
CA TYR A 119 -2.75 -11.82 -7.99
C TYR A 119 -3.32 -12.31 -9.32
N VAL A 120 -3.05 -11.56 -10.36
CA VAL A 120 -3.39 -11.99 -11.71
C VAL A 120 -2.06 -12.29 -12.40
N PRO A 121 -1.84 -13.54 -12.80
CA PRO A 121 -0.58 -13.88 -13.43
C PRO A 121 -0.42 -13.14 -14.75
N PRO A 122 0.83 -12.91 -15.17
CA PRO A 122 1.07 -12.34 -16.48
C PRO A 122 0.51 -13.26 -17.56
N ALA A 123 0.28 -12.69 -18.73
CA ALA A 123 -0.29 -13.48 -19.81
C ALA A 123 0.56 -14.65 -20.19
N ASP A 124 1.87 -14.56 -20.02
CA ASP A 124 2.75 -15.66 -20.35
C ASP A 124 2.85 -16.69 -19.23
N GLY A 125 2.21 -16.44 -18.09
CA GLY A 125 2.16 -17.42 -17.03
C GLY A 125 3.42 -17.65 -16.29
N GLN A 126 4.39 -16.79 -16.42
CA GLN A 126 5.67 -17.05 -15.86
C GLN A 126 5.78 -16.90 -14.40
N GLU A 127 5.40 -15.82 -13.90
CA GLU A 127 5.66 -15.53 -12.51
C GLU A 127 4.42 -15.64 -11.72
N ARG A 128 4.49 -16.32 -10.61
CA ARG A 128 3.35 -16.40 -9.73
C ARG A 128 3.79 -16.29 -8.32
N PRO A 129 3.07 -15.62 -7.47
CA PRO A 129 3.35 -15.64 -6.03
C PRO A 129 3.04 -17.04 -5.51
N LYS A 130 3.67 -17.40 -4.43
CA LYS A 130 3.41 -18.68 -3.83
C LYS A 130 2.02 -18.74 -3.27
N PHE A 131 1.53 -17.61 -2.90
CA PHE A 131 0.18 -17.52 -2.38
C PHE A 131 -0.46 -16.34 -2.97
N SER A 132 -1.71 -16.35 -3.02
CA SER A 132 -2.42 -15.20 -3.53
C SER A 132 -3.56 -14.83 -2.66
#